data_0f587498ecb13bdd7abe6cc15fc58a02
#
_entry.id   0f587498ecb13bdd7abe6cc15fc58a02
#
_cell.length_a   1.000
_cell.length_b   1.000
_cell.length_c   1.000
_cell.angle_alpha   90.00
_cell.angle_beta   90.00
_cell.angle_gamma   90.00
#
_symmetry.space_group_name_H-M   'P 1'
#
loop_
_entity.id
_entity.type
_entity.pdbx_description
1 polymer ?
#
loop_
_entity_poly.entity_id
_entity_poly.type
_entity_poly.pdbx_seq_one_letter_code
_entity_poly.pdbx_strand_id
1 'polypeptide(L)'
;MFDVYFGGEYLGELDEKQLIEKAVEYLQPVKLIDVQIASIKEEINQLRANLTSIGAIDYSKDRVTGGGTPQGLEVSVSMFMDTVAERDKRIDELSKLKCDAITKIDALDEKLGAIILRYEFVLNNSTEDAYKMIGCYSTKQAKRYKLKALLEFGRKLVQ
;
A
#
# COMPACT_ATOMS: atom_id res chain seq x y z
N MET A 1 -20.63 18.29 16.44
CA MET A 1 -21.70 17.68 15.66
C MET A 1 -21.49 18.02 14.20
N PHE A 2 -21.19 17.03 13.37
CA PHE A 2 -20.96 17.24 11.94
C PHE A 2 -22.05 16.52 11.14
N ASP A 3 -22.88 17.30 10.44
CA ASP A 3 -23.86 16.79 9.50
C ASP A 3 -23.17 16.35 8.21
N VAL A 4 -23.25 15.08 7.88
CA VAL A 4 -22.68 14.54 6.63
C VAL A 4 -23.79 14.42 5.60
N TYR A 5 -23.70 15.20 4.53
CA TYR A 5 -24.57 15.10 3.37
C TYR A 5 -23.88 14.31 2.25
N PHE A 6 -24.51 13.24 1.80
CA PHE A 6 -24.07 12.49 0.63
C PHE A 6 -25.29 12.32 -0.30
N GLY A 7 -25.22 12.89 -1.51
CA GLY A 7 -26.25 12.69 -2.55
C GLY A 7 -27.66 13.20 -2.22
N GLY A 8 -27.79 14.16 -1.31
CA GLY A 8 -29.12 14.75 -0.96
C GLY A 8 -29.90 13.98 0.12
N GLU A 9 -29.33 12.88 0.67
CA GLU A 9 -29.89 12.19 1.82
C GLU A 9 -29.14 12.60 3.09
N TYR A 10 -29.90 12.89 4.16
CA TYR A 10 -29.35 13.16 5.50
C TYR A 10 -28.76 11.86 6.06
N LEU A 11 -27.45 11.71 5.97
CA LEU A 11 -26.73 10.66 6.69
C LEU A 11 -26.52 11.17 8.11
N GLY A 12 -27.27 10.62 9.05
CA GLY A 12 -27.19 10.95 10.47
C GLY A 12 -25.73 10.97 10.98
N GLU A 13 -25.51 11.69 12.08
CA GLU A 13 -24.20 11.80 12.72
C GLU A 13 -23.54 10.43 12.89
N LEU A 14 -22.32 10.29 12.36
CA LEU A 14 -21.50 9.11 12.63
C LEU A 14 -21.07 9.16 14.09
N ASP A 15 -21.37 8.10 14.83
CA ASP A 15 -20.89 7.88 16.19
C ASP A 15 -19.34 7.82 16.18
N GLU A 16 -18.73 8.23 17.29
CA GLU A 16 -17.25 8.18 17.46
C GLU A 16 -16.67 6.81 17.13
N LYS A 17 -17.39 5.73 17.47
CA LYS A 17 -17.03 4.36 17.15
C LYS A 17 -16.96 4.13 15.64
N GLN A 18 -17.95 4.61 14.90
CA GLN A 18 -17.99 4.48 13.43
C GLN A 18 -16.87 5.29 12.75
N LEU A 19 -16.52 6.45 13.30
CA LEU A 19 -15.41 7.26 12.81
C LEU A 19 -14.06 6.55 13.01
N ILE A 20 -13.88 5.92 14.17
CA ILE A 20 -12.69 5.11 14.46
C ILE A 20 -12.62 3.88 13.54
N GLU A 21 -13.73 3.18 13.33
CA GLU A 21 -13.82 2.04 12.41
C GLU A 21 -13.42 2.46 10.98
N LYS A 22 -13.94 3.56 10.47
CA LYS A 22 -13.55 4.11 9.15
C LYS A 22 -12.07 4.46 9.06
N ALA A 23 -11.50 5.05 10.12
CA ALA A 23 -10.07 5.33 10.18
C ALA A 23 -9.23 4.05 10.10
N VAL A 24 -9.62 3.01 10.83
CA VAL A 24 -8.95 1.70 10.82
C VAL A 24 -9.10 1.02 9.46
N GLU A 25 -10.30 1.02 8.86
CA GLU A 25 -10.54 0.46 7.51
C GLU A 25 -9.66 1.13 6.46
N TYR A 26 -9.47 2.44 6.54
CA TYR A 26 -8.60 3.18 5.63
C TYR A 26 -7.12 2.85 5.84
N LEU A 27 -6.67 2.75 7.10
CA LEU A 27 -5.26 2.55 7.44
C LEU A 27 -4.81 1.09 7.36
N GLN A 28 -5.71 0.13 7.55
CA GLN A 28 -5.36 -1.29 7.56
C GLN A 28 -4.68 -1.78 6.26
N PRO A 29 -5.13 -1.42 5.06
CA PRO A 29 -4.45 -1.77 3.81
C PRO A 29 -3.05 -1.17 3.69
N VAL A 30 -2.81 0.00 4.31
CA VAL A 30 -1.51 0.69 4.26
C VAL A 30 -0.39 -0.15 4.87
N LYS A 31 -0.68 -0.97 5.88
CA LYS A 31 0.28 -1.90 6.49
C LYS A 31 0.93 -2.86 5.50
N LEU A 32 0.18 -3.27 4.50
CA LEU A 32 0.61 -4.30 3.56
C LEU A 32 1.25 -3.74 2.29
N ILE A 33 1.25 -2.41 2.11
CA ILE A 33 1.72 -1.79 0.87
C ILE A 33 3.17 -2.14 0.57
N ASP A 34 4.07 -2.05 1.54
CA ASP A 34 5.49 -2.35 1.32
C ASP A 34 5.72 -3.82 0.94
N VAL A 35 4.97 -4.73 1.57
CA VAL A 35 5.01 -6.16 1.25
C VAL A 35 4.47 -6.43 -0.15
N GLN A 36 3.37 -5.75 -0.52
CA GLN A 36 2.81 -5.85 -1.87
C GLN A 36 3.77 -5.32 -2.93
N ILE A 37 4.40 -4.17 -2.69
CA ILE A 37 5.41 -3.61 -3.61
C ILE A 37 6.61 -4.54 -3.75
N ALA A 38 7.11 -5.10 -2.63
CA ALA A 38 8.22 -6.05 -2.66
C ALA A 38 7.85 -7.31 -3.47
N SER A 39 6.64 -7.84 -3.29
CA SER A 39 6.13 -8.98 -4.05
C SER A 39 6.04 -8.69 -5.55
N ILE A 40 5.54 -7.51 -5.93
CA ILE A 40 5.44 -7.11 -7.35
C ILE A 40 6.84 -6.96 -7.97
N LYS A 41 7.80 -6.37 -7.25
CA LYS A 41 9.19 -6.25 -7.72
C LYS A 41 9.84 -7.62 -7.91
N GLU A 42 9.59 -8.55 -7.02
CA GLU A 42 10.08 -9.94 -7.16
C GLU A 42 9.45 -10.63 -8.37
N GLU A 43 8.16 -10.45 -8.62
CA GLU A 43 7.47 -10.94 -9.82
C GLU A 43 8.13 -10.39 -11.11
N ILE A 44 8.42 -9.09 -11.15
CA ILE A 44 9.12 -8.48 -12.29
C ILE A 44 10.51 -9.09 -12.49
N ASN A 45 11.25 -9.33 -11.40
CA ASN A 45 12.58 -9.94 -11.46
C ASN A 45 12.50 -11.37 -12.01
N GLN A 46 11.53 -12.16 -11.59
CA GLN A 46 11.30 -13.52 -12.10
C GLN A 46 10.93 -13.50 -13.59
N LEU A 47 10.07 -12.58 -14.01
CA LEU A 47 9.74 -12.39 -15.42
C LEU A 47 10.97 -12.05 -16.26
N ARG A 48 11.85 -11.19 -15.77
CA ARG A 48 13.13 -10.85 -16.43
C ARG A 48 14.06 -12.05 -16.53
N ALA A 49 14.19 -12.83 -15.45
CA ALA A 49 15.01 -14.04 -15.45
C ALA A 49 14.49 -15.08 -16.44
N ASN A 50 13.18 -15.28 -16.53
CA ASN A 50 12.57 -16.19 -17.49
C ASN A 50 12.81 -15.73 -18.94
N LEU A 51 12.72 -14.43 -19.23
CA LEU A 51 12.99 -13.88 -20.55
C LEU A 51 14.46 -14.10 -20.96
N THR A 52 15.39 -13.91 -20.02
CA THR A 52 16.83 -14.12 -20.24
C THR A 52 17.16 -15.58 -20.51
N SER A 53 16.48 -16.52 -19.82
CA SER A 53 16.66 -17.96 -20.04
C SER A 53 16.13 -18.42 -21.40
N ILE A 54 15.07 -17.79 -21.91
CA ILE A 54 14.54 -18.05 -23.27
C ILE A 54 15.52 -17.53 -24.33
N GLY A 55 16.18 -16.40 -24.10
CA GLY A 55 17.20 -15.83 -24.97
C GLY A 55 18.54 -16.58 -24.94
N ALA A 56 18.79 -17.38 -23.90
CA ALA A 56 19.99 -18.22 -23.75
C ALA A 56 19.83 -19.60 -24.40
N ILE A 57 18.83 -19.82 -25.25
CA ILE A 57 18.73 -21.05 -26.04
C ILE A 57 19.91 -21.11 -26.98
N ASP A 58 20.79 -22.00 -26.62
CA ASP A 58 21.94 -22.61 -27.22
C ASP A 58 22.05 -22.44 -28.77
N TYR A 59 22.87 -21.49 -29.18
CA TYR A 59 23.29 -21.33 -30.57
C TYR A 59 24.24 -22.45 -31.04
N SER A 60 24.51 -23.46 -30.23
CA SER A 60 25.44 -24.54 -30.53
C SER A 60 24.82 -25.77 -31.15
N LYS A 61 23.49 -25.83 -31.31
CA LYS A 61 22.83 -26.91 -32.03
C LYS A 61 22.48 -26.52 -33.45
N ASP A 62 23.06 -27.30 -34.36
CA ASP A 62 22.94 -27.32 -35.81
C ASP A 62 21.75 -26.58 -36.42
N ARG A 63 22.08 -25.73 -37.41
CA ARG A 63 21.16 -25.17 -38.38
C ARG A 63 20.29 -26.27 -39.01
N VAL A 64 19.13 -26.53 -38.42
CA VAL A 64 18.05 -27.15 -39.17
C VAL A 64 17.37 -26.01 -39.93
N THR A 65 17.57 -26.02 -41.24
CA THR A 65 16.85 -25.25 -42.24
C THR A 65 15.36 -25.49 -42.12
N GLY A 66 14.67 -24.64 -41.39
CA GLY A 66 13.22 -24.59 -41.31
C GLY A 66 12.86 -23.18 -40.96
N GLY A 67 12.34 -22.41 -41.94
CA GLY A 67 11.93 -21.03 -41.80
C GLY A 67 10.82 -20.84 -40.75
N GLY A 68 11.21 -20.71 -39.51
CA GLY A 68 10.38 -20.19 -38.42
C GLY A 68 10.74 -18.72 -38.22
N THR A 69 9.83 -17.87 -38.57
CA THR A 69 9.93 -16.42 -38.34
C THR A 69 10.20 -16.10 -36.86
N PRO A 70 11.01 -15.07 -36.54
CA PRO A 70 11.30 -14.63 -35.15
C PRO A 70 10.06 -14.09 -34.38
N GLN A 71 8.87 -14.25 -34.89
CA GLN A 71 7.62 -13.74 -34.33
C GLN A 71 7.34 -14.20 -32.90
N GLY A 72 7.80 -15.38 -32.50
CA GLY A 72 7.56 -15.89 -31.14
C GLY A 72 8.34 -15.13 -30.05
N LEU A 73 9.56 -14.71 -30.36
CA LEU A 73 10.39 -13.94 -29.43
C LEU A 73 9.88 -12.50 -29.28
N GLU A 74 9.52 -11.86 -30.38
CA GLU A 74 8.97 -10.51 -30.38
C GLU A 74 7.64 -10.43 -29.61
N VAL A 75 6.75 -11.40 -29.80
CA VAL A 75 5.49 -11.48 -29.04
C VAL A 75 5.75 -11.68 -27.54
N SER A 76 6.70 -12.55 -27.19
CA SER A 76 7.07 -12.78 -25.78
C SER A 76 7.67 -11.55 -25.13
N VAL A 77 8.52 -10.79 -25.84
CA VAL A 77 9.10 -9.54 -25.35
C VAL A 77 8.02 -8.46 -25.19
N SER A 78 7.11 -8.34 -26.17
CA SER A 78 6.01 -7.37 -26.08
C SER A 78 5.09 -7.66 -24.90
N MET A 79 4.70 -8.90 -24.70
CA MET A 79 3.88 -9.32 -23.54
C MET A 79 4.61 -9.07 -22.22
N PHE A 80 5.90 -9.31 -22.17
CA PHE A 80 6.71 -8.99 -21.00
C PHE A 80 6.71 -7.49 -20.69
N MET A 81 6.93 -6.63 -21.70
CA MET A 81 6.94 -5.18 -21.55
C MET A 81 5.59 -4.66 -21.05
N ASP A 82 4.49 -5.17 -21.60
CA ASP A 82 3.13 -4.83 -21.18
C ASP A 82 2.88 -5.23 -19.72
N THR A 83 3.29 -6.43 -19.34
CA THR A 83 3.15 -6.91 -17.96
C THR A 83 3.95 -6.07 -16.99
N VAL A 84 5.20 -5.73 -17.33
CA VAL A 84 6.04 -4.86 -16.49
C VAL A 84 5.41 -3.49 -16.35
N ALA A 85 4.89 -2.90 -17.42
CA ALA A 85 4.21 -1.60 -17.37
C ALA A 85 2.97 -1.62 -16.46
N GLU A 86 2.16 -2.68 -16.51
CA GLU A 86 1.04 -2.87 -15.58
C GLU A 86 1.50 -2.96 -14.11
N ARG A 87 2.57 -3.72 -13.85
CA ARG A 87 3.13 -3.88 -12.51
C ARG A 87 3.71 -2.58 -11.96
N ASP A 88 4.44 -1.82 -12.79
CA ASP A 88 4.96 -0.50 -12.42
C ASP A 88 3.82 0.48 -12.10
N LYS A 89 2.76 0.49 -12.90
CA LYS A 89 1.55 1.26 -12.61
C LYS A 89 0.94 0.90 -11.25
N ARG A 90 0.88 -0.40 -10.93
CA ARG A 90 0.36 -0.86 -9.63
C ARG A 90 1.24 -0.42 -8.47
N ILE A 91 2.56 -0.43 -8.63
CA ILE A 91 3.51 0.11 -7.63
C ILE A 91 3.25 1.61 -7.40
N ASP A 92 3.05 2.37 -8.46
CA ASP A 92 2.76 3.80 -8.37
C ASP A 92 1.45 4.07 -7.63
N GLU A 93 0.39 3.31 -7.91
CA GLU A 93 -0.91 3.42 -7.21
C GLU A 93 -0.76 3.13 -5.71
N LEU A 94 -0.05 2.06 -5.35
CA LEU A 94 0.21 1.70 -3.95
C LEU A 94 1.06 2.77 -3.25
N SER A 95 2.08 3.29 -3.92
CA SER A 95 2.94 4.34 -3.39
C SER A 95 2.16 5.63 -3.14
N LYS A 96 1.26 6.01 -4.05
CA LYS A 96 0.36 7.17 -3.86
C LYS A 96 -0.57 6.98 -2.67
N LEU A 97 -1.16 5.80 -2.52
CA LEU A 97 -2.03 5.48 -1.37
C LEU A 97 -1.26 5.62 -0.05
N LYS A 98 -0.03 5.11 0.00
CA LYS A 98 0.84 5.24 1.18
C LYS A 98 1.19 6.69 1.48
N CYS A 99 1.56 7.48 0.47
CA CYS A 99 1.87 8.90 0.62
C CYS A 99 0.64 9.70 1.10
N ASP A 100 -0.55 9.40 0.59
CA ASP A 100 -1.78 10.04 1.01
C ASP A 100 -2.09 9.74 2.50
N ALA A 101 -1.94 8.49 2.92
CA ALA A 101 -2.09 8.11 4.32
C ALA A 101 -1.09 8.84 5.24
N ILE A 102 0.17 8.93 4.84
CA ILE A 102 1.21 9.66 5.58
C ILE A 102 0.83 11.14 5.72
N THR A 103 0.42 11.77 4.63
CA THR A 103 0.01 13.19 4.63
C THR A 103 -1.16 13.44 5.57
N LYS A 104 -2.15 12.55 5.57
CA LYS A 104 -3.30 12.63 6.47
C LYS A 104 -2.92 12.43 7.94
N ILE A 105 -2.00 11.50 8.23
CA ILE A 105 -1.48 11.27 9.58
C ILE A 105 -0.69 12.48 10.06
N ASP A 106 0.16 13.05 9.22
CA ASP A 106 1.00 14.21 9.58
C ASP A 106 0.17 15.49 9.83
N ALA A 107 -1.01 15.57 9.24
CA ALA A 107 -1.96 16.66 9.44
C ALA A 107 -2.78 16.56 10.73
N LEU A 108 -2.60 15.50 11.54
CA LEU A 108 -3.30 15.36 12.82
C LEU A 108 -2.76 16.33 13.88
N ASP A 109 -3.65 16.86 14.69
CA ASP A 109 -3.30 17.73 15.82
C ASP A 109 -2.76 16.92 17.00
N GLU A 110 -3.29 15.71 17.22
CA GLU A 110 -2.82 14.76 18.24
C GLU A 110 -1.47 14.14 17.82
N LYS A 111 -0.36 14.80 18.15
CA LYS A 111 0.98 14.40 17.66
C LYS A 111 1.48 13.06 18.17
N LEU A 112 1.24 12.72 19.44
CA LEU A 112 1.67 11.44 19.99
C LEU A 112 0.87 10.28 19.37
N GLY A 113 -0.42 10.48 19.19
CA GLY A 113 -1.26 9.53 18.49
C GLY A 113 -0.88 9.38 17.02
N ALA A 114 -0.55 10.47 16.34
CA ALA A 114 -0.05 10.45 14.96
C ALA A 114 1.23 9.61 14.81
N ILE A 115 2.18 9.76 15.75
CA ILE A 115 3.39 8.94 15.78
C ILE A 115 3.04 7.45 15.95
N ILE A 116 2.12 7.11 16.84
CA ILE A 116 1.65 5.73 17.03
C ILE A 116 1.06 5.18 15.73
N LEU A 117 0.17 5.93 15.06
CA LEU A 117 -0.43 5.51 13.79
C LEU A 117 0.63 5.32 12.70
N ARG A 118 1.63 6.18 12.64
CA ARG A 118 2.73 6.08 11.69
C ARG A 118 3.55 4.80 11.91
N TYR A 119 3.96 4.53 13.16
CA TYR A 119 4.70 3.30 13.49
C TYR A 119 3.90 2.04 13.22
N GLU A 120 2.63 2.03 13.57
CA GLU A 120 1.78 0.85 13.43
C GLU A 120 1.35 0.59 11.99
N PHE A 121 0.85 1.61 11.28
CA PHE A 121 0.22 1.43 9.96
C PHE A 121 1.16 1.72 8.79
N VAL A 122 2.08 2.64 8.90
CA VAL A 122 3.01 3.00 7.82
C VAL A 122 4.28 2.16 7.87
N LEU A 123 4.84 1.96 9.07
CA LEU A 123 6.07 1.19 9.27
C LEU A 123 5.82 -0.27 9.63
N ASN A 124 4.55 -0.66 9.76
CA ASN A 124 4.12 -2.02 10.08
C ASN A 124 4.78 -2.63 11.33
N ASN A 125 4.99 -1.81 12.35
CA ASN A 125 5.49 -2.24 13.64
C ASN A 125 4.35 -2.74 14.54
N SER A 126 4.71 -3.48 15.59
CA SER A 126 3.71 -3.87 16.59
C SER A 126 3.19 -2.64 17.36
N THR A 127 1.97 -2.75 17.85
CA THR A 127 1.36 -1.69 18.68
C THR A 127 2.21 -1.42 19.93
N GLU A 128 2.80 -2.45 20.52
CA GLU A 128 3.65 -2.34 21.71
C GLU A 128 4.94 -1.57 21.42
N ASP A 129 5.58 -1.83 20.26
CA ASP A 129 6.78 -1.10 19.85
C ASP A 129 6.47 0.37 19.57
N ALA A 130 5.32 0.64 18.93
CA ALA A 130 4.86 2.01 18.74
C ALA A 130 4.68 2.77 20.07
N TYR A 131 4.16 2.10 21.09
CA TYR A 131 4.01 2.71 22.42
C TYR A 131 5.35 3.00 23.10
N LYS A 132 6.32 2.11 22.98
CA LYS A 132 7.67 2.32 23.50
C LYS A 132 8.37 3.51 22.83
N MET A 133 8.16 3.68 21.54
CA MET A 133 8.80 4.77 20.77
C MET A 133 8.38 6.17 21.22
N ILE A 134 7.17 6.33 21.71
CA ILE A 134 6.71 7.61 22.27
C ILE A 134 7.10 7.82 23.75
N GLY A 135 7.89 6.88 24.32
CA GLY A 135 8.28 6.93 25.74
C GLY A 135 7.12 6.70 26.70
N CYS A 136 6.02 6.13 26.24
CA CYS A 136 4.85 5.90 27.06
C CYS A 136 4.92 4.54 27.75
N TYR A 137 5.22 4.55 29.05
CA TYR A 137 5.28 3.35 29.87
C TYR A 137 3.91 2.79 30.26
N SER A 138 2.86 3.60 30.09
CA SER A 138 1.48 3.21 30.39
C SER A 138 0.73 2.85 29.11
N THR A 139 0.44 1.58 28.92
CA THR A 139 -0.38 1.08 27.80
C THR A 139 -1.75 1.77 27.74
N LYS A 140 -2.34 2.08 28.89
CA LYS A 140 -3.64 2.77 28.96
C LYS A 140 -3.54 4.19 28.39
N GLN A 141 -2.47 4.91 28.70
CA GLN A 141 -2.26 6.27 28.19
C GLN A 141 -1.96 6.26 26.70
N ALA A 142 -1.11 5.34 26.23
CA ALA A 142 -0.81 5.17 24.81
C ALA A 142 -2.07 4.85 23.98
N LYS A 143 -2.93 3.96 24.47
CA LYS A 143 -4.25 3.69 23.86
C LYS A 143 -5.11 4.92 23.75
N ARG A 144 -5.10 5.81 24.75
CA ARG A 144 -5.87 7.06 24.70
C ARG A 144 -5.38 7.98 23.57
N TYR A 145 -4.06 8.15 23.40
CA TYR A 145 -3.50 8.93 22.30
C TYR A 145 -3.85 8.31 20.94
N LYS A 146 -3.74 7.00 20.81
CA LYS A 146 -4.12 6.28 19.59
C LYS A 146 -5.59 6.50 19.24
N LEU A 147 -6.50 6.33 20.20
CA LEU A 147 -7.93 6.51 19.97
C LEU A 147 -8.29 7.94 19.59
N LYS A 148 -7.67 8.95 20.23
CA LYS A 148 -7.86 10.35 19.85
C LYS A 148 -7.41 10.62 18.43
N ALA A 149 -6.25 10.10 18.03
CA ALA A 149 -5.74 10.25 16.67
C ALA A 149 -6.62 9.54 15.64
N LEU A 150 -7.11 8.33 15.93
CA LEU A 150 -8.03 7.60 15.06
C LEU A 150 -9.37 8.35 14.90
N LEU A 151 -9.89 8.90 15.98
CA LEU A 151 -11.13 9.69 15.93
C LEU A 151 -10.95 10.95 15.09
N GLU A 152 -9.86 11.68 15.28
CA GLU A 152 -9.52 12.87 14.49
C GLU A 152 -9.31 12.50 13.01
N PHE A 153 -8.61 11.41 12.74
CA PHE A 153 -8.40 10.90 11.39
C PHE A 153 -9.74 10.57 10.71
N GLY A 154 -10.61 9.84 11.41
CA GLY A 154 -11.95 9.49 10.92
C GLY A 154 -12.80 10.73 10.60
N ARG A 155 -12.74 11.77 11.44
CA ARG A 155 -13.41 13.04 11.16
C ARG A 155 -12.90 13.70 9.87
N LYS A 156 -11.60 13.71 9.66
CA LYS A 156 -10.98 14.27 8.44
C LYS A 156 -11.26 13.43 7.18
N LEU A 157 -11.61 12.15 7.30
CA LEU A 157 -12.01 11.32 6.16
C LEU A 157 -13.43 11.62 5.66
N VAL A 158 -14.31 12.13 6.53
CA VAL A 158 -15.73 12.39 6.19
C VAL A 158 -16.03 13.86 5.92
N GLN A 159 -15.04 14.72 6.08
CA GLN A 159 -15.09 16.14 5.66
C GLN A 159 -14.76 16.28 4.17
#